data_4f5a3b3c77cdf8da0ad93830024447f2
#
_entry.id   4f5a3b3c77cdf8da0ad93830024447f2
#
_cell.length_a   1.000
_cell.length_b   1.000
_cell.length_c   1.000
_cell.angle_alpha   90.00
_cell.angle_beta   90.00
_cell.angle_gamma   90.00
#
_symmetry.space_group_name_H-M   'P 1'
#
loop_
_entity.id
_entity.type
_entity.pdbx_description
1 polymer ?
#
loop_
_entity_poly.entity_id
_entity_poly.type
_entity_poly.pdbx_seq_one_letter_code
_entity_poly.pdbx_strand_id
1 'polypeptide(L)'
;MTQTASLAPGVADAPTATGPRRHLPYRRLLFALAVVALLAQMAVAMVTTAVRQTPTVDEPVYVGTATVYLKERSLRYNPEHPPLGKLIIAAGVAVAGPHLERGYPGDQSRLGRHLLYESGNDPWRLMLWARLPVIALTLLFGLVVCAFAYDLTGRVGAVVALGLYAFSPDVITHGSLATLDVPAAGFVLTSVWLTWRARGRPGVYLPLAGVALGAALATKMNTLAAVPVVLGLCVLATWRGPRARALARGAAWATGVALIAVAVVWASYLVVDPRLRWTPPAEMSSLHGLRALVTEWLPFPREYRDGMLIQFGKEEVVRAGFLYGRTYTGSLWYYLPAALLVKTPLGMLALGAAGAVAMCAIRRLRPAAPYVLLPTAVLLAGAMTGTRDYGTRHAIFVPLFLAVAAAALIVVRRRWVYVVTGTLVTFVAVSSLSVYPYYLPYANEAFGGPAKTHLWLRDSNVDWGQDLGRLADRLRERYPDERVWLSYKGSGEPSYYGIRASDPLTVSPDQVHGLLVVSDSAAADAPLAGLIDSSEAIDEVGHSITIYRR
;
A
#
# COMPACT_ATOMS: atom_id res chain seq x y z
N MET A 1 13.54 5.69 -99.32
CA MET A 1 13.98 7.06 -99.11
C MET A 1 13.23 7.64 -97.97
N THR A 2 14.00 8.05 -96.98
CA THR A 2 13.82 8.98 -95.87
C THR A 2 12.79 8.65 -94.76
N GLN A 3 13.36 8.23 -93.66
CA GLN A 3 12.82 8.17 -92.35
C GLN A 3 12.52 9.57 -91.77
N THR A 4 11.53 9.66 -90.93
CA THR A 4 11.48 10.64 -89.85
C THR A 4 10.88 10.00 -88.64
N ALA A 5 11.74 9.86 -87.60
CA ALA A 5 11.38 9.41 -86.29
C ALA A 5 10.80 10.59 -85.47
N SER A 6 9.69 10.39 -84.78
CA SER A 6 9.13 11.29 -83.84
C SER A 6 9.40 10.78 -82.44
N LEU A 7 10.19 11.52 -81.68
CA LEU A 7 10.45 11.33 -80.24
C LEU A 7 9.32 11.97 -79.43
N ALA A 8 8.64 11.19 -78.62
CA ALA A 8 7.77 11.67 -77.56
C ALA A 8 8.58 11.82 -76.27
N PRO A 9 8.43 12.89 -75.46
CA PRO A 9 9.15 13.06 -74.20
C PRO A 9 8.44 12.28 -73.06
N GLY A 10 9.20 11.41 -72.41
CA GLY A 10 8.79 10.69 -71.21
C GLY A 10 8.57 11.64 -70.02
N VAL A 11 7.39 11.55 -69.45
CA VAL A 11 7.07 12.18 -68.16
C VAL A 11 7.74 11.34 -67.07
N ALA A 12 8.76 11.91 -66.44
CA ALA A 12 9.39 11.31 -65.28
C ALA A 12 8.47 11.50 -64.07
N ASP A 13 7.90 10.42 -63.54
CA ASP A 13 7.23 10.37 -62.26
C ASP A 13 8.25 10.69 -61.15
N ALA A 14 8.09 11.84 -60.48
CA ALA A 14 8.84 12.20 -59.32
C ALA A 14 8.43 11.29 -58.15
N PRO A 15 9.37 10.68 -57.41
CA PRO A 15 9.06 9.90 -56.22
C PRO A 15 8.53 10.84 -55.16
N THR A 16 7.26 10.67 -54.77
CA THR A 16 6.70 11.29 -53.56
C THR A 16 7.44 10.77 -52.33
N ALA A 17 8.45 11.51 -51.92
CA ALA A 17 9.13 11.28 -50.66
C ALA A 17 8.13 11.48 -49.50
N THR A 18 7.60 10.39 -48.97
CA THR A 18 6.93 10.35 -47.67
C THR A 18 8.00 10.58 -46.61
N GLY A 19 8.30 11.85 -46.33
CA GLY A 19 9.18 12.24 -45.24
C GLY A 19 8.72 11.63 -43.93
N PRO A 20 9.65 11.26 -43.02
CA PRO A 20 9.30 10.69 -41.74
C PRO A 20 8.35 11.65 -41.02
N ARG A 21 7.14 11.17 -40.67
CA ARG A 21 6.19 11.94 -39.86
C ARG A 21 6.90 12.36 -38.58
N ARG A 22 7.39 13.58 -38.50
CA ARG A 22 7.93 14.22 -37.29
C ARG A 22 6.82 14.18 -36.25
N HIS A 23 6.89 13.19 -35.33
CA HIS A 23 6.02 13.15 -34.17
C HIS A 23 6.22 14.46 -33.41
N LEU A 24 5.22 15.31 -33.46
CA LEU A 24 5.22 16.66 -32.94
C LEU A 24 5.71 16.64 -31.48
N PRO A 25 6.74 17.43 -31.13
CA PRO A 25 7.36 17.43 -29.80
C PRO A 25 6.35 17.73 -28.68
N TYR A 26 5.26 18.46 -28.97
CA TYR A 26 4.21 18.81 -28.01
C TYR A 26 3.50 17.57 -27.41
N ARG A 27 3.31 16.45 -28.14
CA ARG A 27 2.68 15.23 -27.61
C ARG A 27 3.52 14.54 -26.54
N ARG A 28 4.84 14.68 -26.61
CA ARG A 28 5.74 14.20 -25.54
C ARG A 28 5.69 15.12 -24.35
N LEU A 29 5.67 16.41 -24.59
CA LEU A 29 5.55 17.42 -23.55
C LEU A 29 4.23 17.29 -22.79
N LEU A 30 3.09 17.19 -23.49
CA LEU A 30 1.78 16.98 -22.86
C LEU A 30 1.73 15.72 -22.00
N PHE A 31 2.32 14.61 -22.49
CA PHE A 31 2.42 13.39 -21.68
C PHE A 31 3.25 13.60 -20.42
N ALA A 32 4.42 14.22 -20.54
CA ALA A 32 5.28 14.52 -19.39
C ALA A 32 4.58 15.45 -18.38
N LEU A 33 3.92 16.50 -18.87
CA LEU A 33 3.13 17.42 -18.03
C LEU A 33 2.00 16.71 -17.31
N ALA A 34 1.27 15.82 -17.98
CA ALA A 34 0.21 15.02 -17.34
C ALA A 34 0.77 14.11 -16.23
N VAL A 35 1.90 13.44 -16.47
CA VAL A 35 2.56 12.60 -15.45
C VAL A 35 3.00 13.45 -14.25
N VAL A 36 3.66 14.58 -14.49
CA VAL A 36 4.11 15.48 -13.43
C VAL A 36 2.92 16.04 -12.65
N ALA A 37 1.86 16.48 -13.33
CA ALA A 37 0.66 17.03 -12.67
C ALA A 37 -0.03 16.00 -11.76
N LEU A 38 -0.19 14.75 -12.22
CA LEU A 38 -0.79 13.67 -11.44
C LEU A 38 0.06 13.32 -10.22
N LEU A 39 1.37 13.21 -10.38
CA LEU A 39 2.28 12.93 -9.25
C LEU A 39 2.37 14.11 -8.29
N ALA A 40 2.37 15.34 -8.78
CA ALA A 40 2.39 16.54 -7.94
C ALA A 40 1.11 16.64 -7.10
N GLN A 41 -0.06 16.42 -7.72
CA GLN A 41 -1.35 16.37 -7.00
C GLN A 41 -1.31 15.30 -5.91
N MET A 42 -0.85 14.08 -6.24
CA MET A 42 -0.74 12.99 -5.28
C MET A 42 0.25 13.32 -4.15
N ALA A 43 1.39 13.95 -4.47
CA ALA A 43 2.36 14.40 -3.46
C ALA A 43 1.75 15.43 -2.50
N VAL A 44 1.01 16.42 -3.02
CA VAL A 44 0.30 17.40 -2.19
C VAL A 44 -0.72 16.71 -1.29
N ALA A 45 -1.53 15.80 -1.82
CA ALA A 45 -2.51 15.04 -1.05
C ALA A 45 -1.85 14.24 0.09
N MET A 46 -0.76 13.50 -0.22
CA MET A 46 -0.05 12.70 0.79
C MET A 46 0.66 13.55 1.84
N VAL A 47 1.37 14.61 1.44
CA VAL A 47 2.09 15.47 2.39
C VAL A 47 1.12 16.20 3.31
N THR A 48 0.04 16.76 2.77
CA THR A 48 -0.96 17.45 3.60
C THR A 48 -1.68 16.49 4.55
N THR A 49 -1.95 15.26 4.13
CA THR A 49 -2.45 14.19 5.01
C THR A 49 -1.44 13.88 6.11
N ALA A 50 -0.18 13.66 5.74
CA ALA A 50 0.89 13.33 6.67
C ALA A 50 1.14 14.41 7.73
N VAL A 51 1.04 15.70 7.37
CA VAL A 51 1.23 16.83 8.31
C VAL A 51 0.07 16.95 9.30
N ARG A 52 -1.15 16.56 8.91
CA ARG A 52 -2.36 16.76 9.72
C ARG A 52 -2.77 15.57 10.58
N GLN A 53 -2.10 14.43 10.41
CA GLN A 53 -2.43 13.20 11.16
C GLN A 53 -1.44 12.95 12.29
N THR A 54 -1.98 12.62 13.47
CA THR A 54 -1.21 12.03 14.56
C THR A 54 -0.70 10.64 14.17
N PRO A 55 0.27 10.06 14.90
CA PRO A 55 0.76 8.72 14.62
C PRO A 55 -0.36 7.68 14.63
N THR A 56 -0.42 6.85 13.61
CA THR A 56 -1.30 5.67 13.59
C THR A 56 -0.75 4.56 14.49
N VAL A 57 -1.55 3.53 14.79
CA VAL A 57 -1.18 2.46 15.75
C VAL A 57 0.19 1.84 15.47
N ASP A 58 0.50 1.54 14.19
CA ASP A 58 1.73 0.82 13.83
C ASP A 58 2.97 1.74 13.65
N GLU A 59 2.77 3.02 13.32
CA GLU A 59 3.87 3.92 12.97
C GLU A 59 4.93 4.09 14.09
N PRO A 60 4.56 4.28 15.36
CA PRO A 60 5.56 4.42 16.43
C PRO A 60 6.45 3.18 16.57
N VAL A 61 5.92 1.98 16.32
CA VAL A 61 6.70 0.74 16.32
C VAL A 61 7.78 0.77 15.23
N TYR A 62 7.41 1.18 14.02
CA TYR A 62 8.36 1.22 12.90
C TYR A 62 9.37 2.36 13.06
N VAL A 63 8.95 3.53 13.53
CA VAL A 63 9.82 4.69 13.78
C VAL A 63 10.77 4.41 14.94
N GLY A 64 10.29 3.82 16.04
CA GLY A 64 11.11 3.37 17.17
C GLY A 64 12.15 2.35 16.74
N THR A 65 11.75 1.32 16.00
CA THR A 65 12.66 0.30 15.47
C THR A 65 13.68 0.88 14.50
N ALA A 66 13.26 1.79 13.60
CA ALA A 66 14.15 2.48 12.67
C ALA A 66 15.21 3.32 13.43
N THR A 67 14.81 3.96 14.53
CA THR A 67 15.73 4.72 15.39
C THR A 67 16.77 3.80 16.06
N VAL A 68 16.34 2.63 16.54
CA VAL A 68 17.24 1.61 17.11
C VAL A 68 18.21 1.07 16.06
N TYR A 69 17.77 0.86 14.80
CA TYR A 69 18.65 0.47 13.72
C TYR A 69 19.79 1.49 13.50
N LEU A 70 19.48 2.78 13.55
CA LEU A 70 20.45 3.85 13.37
C LEU A 70 21.40 4.02 14.56
N LYS A 71 20.88 3.96 15.78
CA LYS A 71 21.61 4.34 17.01
C LYS A 71 22.31 3.17 17.68
N GLU A 72 21.72 1.96 17.63
CA GLU A 72 22.19 0.78 18.35
C GLU A 72 22.64 -0.36 17.45
N ARG A 73 22.31 -0.29 16.13
CA ARG A 73 22.55 -1.38 15.18
C ARG A 73 22.04 -2.73 15.72
N SER A 74 20.78 -2.74 16.19
CA SER A 74 20.17 -3.88 16.85
C SER A 74 18.88 -4.32 16.14
N LEU A 75 18.72 -5.62 15.95
CA LEU A 75 17.54 -6.26 15.38
C LEU A 75 16.45 -6.61 16.43
N ARG A 76 16.61 -6.13 17.68
CA ARG A 76 15.82 -6.52 18.83
C ARG A 76 14.31 -6.29 18.68
N TYR A 77 13.90 -5.22 17.98
CA TYR A 77 12.49 -4.83 17.89
C TYR A 77 11.88 -5.16 16.53
N ASN A 78 10.59 -5.45 16.54
CA ASN A 78 9.74 -5.75 15.40
C ASN A 78 10.30 -6.87 14.49
N PRO A 79 10.63 -8.02 15.04
CA PRO A 79 11.18 -9.16 14.30
C PRO A 79 10.17 -9.76 13.32
N GLU A 80 8.87 -9.60 13.54
CA GLU A 80 7.80 -10.06 12.68
C GLU A 80 7.76 -9.38 11.29
N HIS A 81 8.55 -8.33 11.10
CA HIS A 81 8.75 -7.69 9.80
C HIS A 81 10.24 -7.51 9.51
N PRO A 82 10.68 -7.83 8.27
CA PRO A 82 12.07 -7.70 7.85
C PRO A 82 12.56 -6.23 7.84
N PRO A 83 13.88 -5.98 7.78
CA PRO A 83 14.44 -4.66 8.03
C PRO A 83 14.21 -3.60 6.97
N LEU A 84 14.11 -3.94 5.66
CA LEU A 84 14.21 -2.95 4.58
C LEU A 84 13.16 -1.84 4.66
N GLY A 85 11.90 -2.16 4.98
CA GLY A 85 10.86 -1.15 5.12
C GLY A 85 11.17 -0.16 6.24
N LYS A 86 11.71 -0.65 7.37
CA LYS A 86 12.16 0.20 8.49
C LYS A 86 13.44 0.97 8.16
N LEU A 87 14.32 0.43 7.32
CA LEU A 87 15.49 1.15 6.80
C LEU A 87 15.10 2.29 5.85
N ILE A 88 14.02 2.13 5.07
CA ILE A 88 13.45 3.23 4.28
C ILE A 88 12.96 4.33 5.20
N ILE A 89 12.20 4.00 6.24
CA ILE A 89 11.74 4.94 7.27
C ILE A 89 12.94 5.59 7.99
N ALA A 90 13.99 4.81 8.28
CA ALA A 90 15.21 5.27 8.93
C ALA A 90 15.92 6.39 8.17
N ALA A 91 15.80 6.44 6.84
CA ALA A 91 16.38 7.53 6.05
C ALA A 91 15.81 8.90 6.47
N GLY A 92 14.50 8.99 6.70
CA GLY A 92 13.86 10.20 7.21
C GLY A 92 14.14 10.44 8.70
N VAL A 93 14.08 9.39 9.52
CA VAL A 93 14.42 9.44 10.96
C VAL A 93 15.84 9.96 11.17
N ALA A 94 16.79 9.60 10.32
CA ALA A 94 18.17 10.10 10.38
C ALA A 94 18.25 11.63 10.20
N VAL A 95 17.39 12.21 9.35
CA VAL A 95 17.30 13.67 9.15
C VAL A 95 16.63 14.35 10.36
N ALA A 96 15.60 13.72 10.94
CA ALA A 96 14.96 14.23 12.15
C ALA A 96 15.90 14.24 13.36
N GLY A 97 16.82 13.26 13.44
CA GLY A 97 17.84 13.14 14.48
C GLY A 97 17.29 12.97 15.90
N PRO A 98 16.32 12.05 16.14
CA PRO A 98 15.65 11.97 17.44
C PRO A 98 16.62 11.56 18.56
N HIS A 99 16.33 12.02 19.77
CA HIS A 99 16.94 11.48 20.98
C HIS A 99 16.36 10.09 21.26
N LEU A 100 17.22 9.12 21.60
CA LEU A 100 16.84 7.76 21.99
C LEU A 100 17.57 7.40 23.27
N GLU A 101 16.84 6.99 24.29
CA GLU A 101 17.40 6.35 25.48
C GLU A 101 17.91 4.95 25.10
N ARG A 102 19.23 4.77 25.19
CA ARG A 102 19.86 3.51 24.81
C ARG A 102 19.49 2.38 25.77
N GLY A 103 19.25 1.21 25.18
CA GLY A 103 18.95 0.01 25.98
C GLY A 103 17.57 0.05 26.66
N TYR A 104 16.65 0.88 26.18
CA TYR A 104 15.27 0.96 26.72
C TYR A 104 14.66 -0.44 26.93
N PRO A 105 14.15 -0.77 28.14
CA PRO A 105 13.77 -2.14 28.50
C PRO A 105 12.36 -2.54 28.01
N GLY A 106 11.55 -1.58 27.52
CA GLY A 106 10.17 -1.81 27.10
C GLY A 106 10.03 -2.64 25.82
N ASP A 107 8.82 -3.10 25.57
CA ASP A 107 8.46 -3.71 24.29
C ASP A 107 8.47 -2.68 23.14
N GLN A 108 8.25 -3.14 21.91
CA GLN A 108 8.30 -2.29 20.71
C GLN A 108 7.25 -1.18 20.69
N SER A 109 6.06 -1.39 21.27
CA SER A 109 4.99 -0.39 21.31
C SER A 109 5.32 0.69 22.34
N ARG A 110 5.81 0.29 23.51
CA ARG A 110 6.28 1.20 24.55
C ARG A 110 7.50 1.99 24.10
N LEU A 111 8.45 1.36 23.38
CA LEU A 111 9.59 2.06 22.79
C LEU A 111 9.14 3.18 21.87
N GLY A 112 8.20 2.90 20.95
CA GLY A 112 7.70 3.89 20.02
C GLY A 112 7.02 5.07 20.71
N ARG A 113 6.18 4.79 21.72
CA ARG A 113 5.52 5.82 22.53
C ARG A 113 6.52 6.64 23.35
N HIS A 114 7.46 5.99 24.04
CA HIS A 114 8.53 6.63 24.80
C HIS A 114 9.37 7.55 23.92
N LEU A 115 9.78 7.08 22.73
CA LEU A 115 10.53 7.88 21.78
C LEU A 115 9.78 9.15 21.36
N LEU A 116 8.48 9.04 21.09
CA LEU A 116 7.69 10.16 20.58
C LEU A 116 7.34 11.18 21.68
N TYR A 117 6.95 10.73 22.87
CA TYR A 117 6.28 11.58 23.85
C TYR A 117 7.05 11.81 25.15
N GLU A 118 8.03 10.94 25.48
CA GLU A 118 8.70 10.97 26.79
C GLU A 118 10.20 11.29 26.68
N SER A 119 10.80 11.15 25.50
CA SER A 119 12.24 11.38 25.26
C SER A 119 12.61 12.81 24.85
N GLY A 120 11.67 13.77 24.96
CA GLY A 120 11.90 15.17 24.59
C GLY A 120 11.96 15.44 23.07
N ASN A 121 11.49 14.51 22.26
CA ASN A 121 11.38 14.69 20.82
C ASN A 121 10.10 15.47 20.46
N ASP A 122 10.10 16.10 19.27
CA ASP A 122 8.88 16.63 18.64
C ASP A 122 8.22 15.54 17.78
N PRO A 123 7.07 14.98 18.17
CA PRO A 123 6.39 13.93 17.44
C PRO A 123 5.96 14.35 16.02
N TRP A 124 5.53 15.60 15.84
CA TRP A 124 5.09 16.09 14.52
C TRP A 124 6.26 16.12 13.54
N ARG A 125 7.38 16.68 13.96
CA ARG A 125 8.59 16.73 13.15
C ARG A 125 9.14 15.33 12.86
N LEU A 126 9.24 14.49 13.87
CA LEU A 126 9.78 13.13 13.72
C LEU A 126 8.92 12.29 12.79
N MET A 127 7.60 12.34 12.97
CA MET A 127 6.66 11.60 12.12
C MET A 127 6.66 12.08 10.68
N LEU A 128 6.69 13.40 10.45
CA LEU A 128 6.77 13.94 9.09
C LEU A 128 8.02 13.42 8.36
N TRP A 129 9.19 13.54 8.98
CA TRP A 129 10.42 13.04 8.37
C TRP A 129 10.40 11.52 8.15
N ALA A 130 9.82 10.74 9.05
CA ALA A 130 9.68 9.30 8.91
C ALA A 130 8.75 8.91 7.74
N ARG A 131 7.72 9.71 7.45
CA ARG A 131 6.75 9.51 6.37
C ARG A 131 7.28 9.89 4.98
N LEU A 132 8.14 10.92 4.89
CA LEU A 132 8.62 11.44 3.59
C LEU A 132 9.29 10.39 2.69
N PRO A 133 10.16 9.47 3.15
CA PRO A 133 10.74 8.42 2.30
C PRO A 133 9.69 7.47 1.73
N VAL A 134 8.63 7.16 2.49
CA VAL A 134 7.52 6.31 2.03
C VAL A 134 6.69 7.04 0.98
N ILE A 135 6.42 8.34 1.18
CA ILE A 135 5.76 9.21 0.19
C ILE A 135 6.55 9.22 -1.11
N ALA A 136 7.87 9.49 -1.04
CA ALA A 136 8.73 9.51 -2.23
C ALA A 136 8.71 8.17 -2.97
N LEU A 137 8.78 7.06 -2.24
CA LEU A 137 8.74 5.72 -2.82
C LEU A 137 7.37 5.41 -3.43
N THR A 138 6.27 5.87 -2.82
CA THR A 138 4.91 5.74 -3.36
C THR A 138 4.79 6.47 -4.70
N LEU A 139 5.34 7.66 -4.83
CA LEU A 139 5.39 8.40 -6.10
C LEU A 139 6.22 7.66 -7.16
N LEU A 140 7.35 7.04 -6.78
CA LEU A 140 8.15 6.21 -7.69
C LEU A 140 7.37 4.97 -8.16
N PHE A 141 6.57 4.35 -7.32
CA PHE A 141 5.67 3.26 -7.74
C PHE A 141 4.57 3.74 -8.67
N GLY A 142 4.11 5.00 -8.56
CA GLY A 142 3.25 5.62 -9.57
C GLY A 142 3.91 5.67 -10.94
N LEU A 143 5.22 5.97 -11.01
CA LEU A 143 5.97 5.88 -12.27
C LEU A 143 6.08 4.42 -12.79
N VAL A 144 6.18 3.43 -11.91
CA VAL A 144 6.16 2.01 -12.32
C VAL A 144 4.80 1.62 -12.89
N VAL A 145 3.68 2.01 -12.26
CA VAL A 145 2.32 1.82 -12.79
C VAL A 145 2.20 2.46 -14.18
N CYS A 146 2.65 3.72 -14.31
CA CYS A 146 2.67 4.44 -15.57
C CYS A 146 3.49 3.72 -16.63
N ALA A 147 4.71 3.26 -16.30
CA ALA A 147 5.60 2.58 -17.21
C ALA A 147 5.07 1.20 -17.63
N PHE A 148 4.48 0.46 -16.71
CA PHE A 148 3.87 -0.84 -17.02
C PHE A 148 2.68 -0.67 -17.97
N ALA A 149 1.76 0.25 -17.68
CA ALA A 149 0.65 0.56 -18.55
C ALA A 149 1.11 1.10 -19.93
N TYR A 150 2.18 1.91 -19.95
CA TYR A 150 2.79 2.40 -21.18
C TYR A 150 3.30 1.25 -22.07
N ASP A 151 3.99 0.28 -21.49
CA ASP A 151 4.48 -0.90 -22.23
C ASP A 151 3.33 -1.72 -22.86
N LEU A 152 2.14 -1.71 -22.24
CA LEU A 152 0.98 -2.47 -22.70
C LEU A 152 0.14 -1.71 -23.73
N THR A 153 -0.08 -0.41 -23.52
CA THR A 153 -1.16 0.35 -24.20
C THR A 153 -0.71 1.72 -24.72
N GLY A 154 0.52 2.15 -24.43
CA GLY A 154 1.07 3.44 -24.82
C GLY A 154 0.64 4.59 -23.92
N ARG A 155 0.86 5.84 -24.36
CA ARG A 155 0.75 7.05 -23.52
C ARG A 155 -0.62 7.26 -22.89
N VAL A 156 -1.70 7.06 -23.63
CA VAL A 156 -3.06 7.32 -23.11
C VAL A 156 -3.39 6.36 -21.98
N GLY A 157 -3.13 5.05 -22.17
CA GLY A 157 -3.34 4.07 -21.11
C GLY A 157 -2.43 4.29 -19.91
N ALA A 158 -1.20 4.76 -20.13
CA ALA A 158 -0.29 5.12 -19.03
C ALA A 158 -0.86 6.26 -18.16
N VAL A 159 -1.45 7.30 -18.79
CA VAL A 159 -2.11 8.41 -18.06
C VAL A 159 -3.36 7.92 -17.33
N VAL A 160 -4.17 7.03 -17.93
CA VAL A 160 -5.34 6.43 -17.28
C VAL A 160 -4.91 5.64 -16.04
N ALA A 161 -3.91 4.76 -16.16
CA ALA A 161 -3.43 3.98 -15.02
C ALA A 161 -2.84 4.86 -13.92
N LEU A 162 -2.01 5.84 -14.29
CA LEU A 162 -1.44 6.77 -13.32
C LEU A 162 -2.52 7.63 -12.66
N GLY A 163 -3.55 8.06 -13.39
CA GLY A 163 -4.69 8.80 -12.84
C GLY A 163 -5.44 7.98 -11.79
N LEU A 164 -5.78 6.72 -12.11
CA LEU A 164 -6.43 5.82 -11.13
C LEU A 164 -5.56 5.56 -9.90
N TYR A 165 -4.25 5.41 -10.07
CA TYR A 165 -3.30 5.24 -8.98
C TYR A 165 -3.20 6.51 -8.12
N ALA A 166 -3.01 7.68 -8.74
CA ALA A 166 -2.78 8.95 -8.07
C ALA A 166 -4.01 9.49 -7.33
N PHE A 167 -5.21 9.08 -7.74
CA PHE A 167 -6.48 9.39 -7.08
C PHE A 167 -7.07 8.22 -6.29
N SER A 168 -6.30 7.14 -6.03
CA SER A 168 -6.76 6.06 -5.17
C SER A 168 -6.67 6.48 -3.70
N PRO A 169 -7.80 6.61 -2.96
CA PRO A 169 -7.78 7.03 -1.55
C PRO A 169 -6.97 6.10 -0.66
N ASP A 170 -7.07 4.78 -0.84
CA ASP A 170 -6.28 3.80 -0.08
C ASP A 170 -4.77 3.94 -0.33
N VAL A 171 -4.36 4.20 -1.59
CA VAL A 171 -2.94 4.40 -1.91
C VAL A 171 -2.43 5.72 -1.33
N ILE A 172 -3.23 6.80 -1.40
CA ILE A 172 -2.89 8.09 -0.79
C ILE A 172 -2.75 7.93 0.73
N THR A 173 -3.72 7.30 1.38
CA THR A 173 -3.69 7.06 2.83
C THR A 173 -2.45 6.31 3.26
N HIS A 174 -2.31 5.07 2.79
CA HIS A 174 -1.23 4.19 3.25
C HIS A 174 0.15 4.60 2.70
N GLY A 175 0.18 5.34 1.59
CA GLY A 175 1.39 5.97 1.04
C GLY A 175 1.85 7.21 1.81
N SER A 176 0.96 7.85 2.58
CA SER A 176 1.30 9.01 3.42
C SER A 176 1.82 8.64 4.81
N LEU A 177 1.79 7.37 5.20
CA LEU A 177 2.16 6.87 6.52
C LEU A 177 3.54 6.19 6.49
N ALA A 178 4.24 6.23 7.63
CA ALA A 178 5.49 5.49 7.82
C ALA A 178 5.20 4.00 8.08
N THR A 179 4.61 3.31 7.07
CA THR A 179 4.22 1.91 7.12
C THR A 179 4.84 1.08 6.00
N LEU A 180 4.67 -0.23 6.05
CA LEU A 180 5.35 -1.18 5.16
C LEU A 180 4.48 -1.63 3.98
N ASP A 181 3.19 -1.29 3.97
CA ASP A 181 2.18 -1.87 3.08
C ASP A 181 2.38 -1.46 1.63
N VAL A 182 2.40 -0.16 1.34
CA VAL A 182 2.62 0.36 -0.02
C VAL A 182 4.02 0.05 -0.54
N PRO A 183 5.11 0.19 0.24
CA PRO A 183 6.43 -0.25 -0.18
C PRO A 183 6.47 -1.71 -0.61
N ALA A 184 5.91 -2.63 0.17
CA ALA A 184 5.88 -4.05 -0.15
C ALA A 184 5.11 -4.34 -1.45
N ALA A 185 3.90 -3.78 -1.60
CA ALA A 185 3.08 -3.93 -2.79
C ALA A 185 3.75 -3.33 -4.05
N GLY A 186 4.36 -2.16 -3.91
CA GLY A 186 5.06 -1.48 -4.99
C GLY A 186 6.30 -2.25 -5.49
N PHE A 187 7.06 -2.86 -4.60
CA PHE A 187 8.17 -3.73 -4.98
C PHE A 187 7.70 -5.01 -5.69
N VAL A 188 6.57 -5.61 -5.26
CA VAL A 188 5.98 -6.74 -5.98
C VAL A 188 5.56 -6.32 -7.39
N LEU A 189 4.83 -5.21 -7.54
CA LEU A 189 4.46 -4.68 -8.85
C LEU A 189 5.70 -4.43 -9.74
N THR A 190 6.75 -3.85 -9.17
CA THR A 190 8.01 -3.58 -9.87
C THR A 190 8.66 -4.87 -10.36
N SER A 191 8.72 -5.91 -9.52
CA SER A 191 9.27 -7.22 -9.90
C SER A 191 8.47 -7.85 -11.05
N VAL A 192 7.14 -7.78 -10.99
CA VAL A 192 6.26 -8.31 -12.04
C VAL A 192 6.43 -7.53 -13.35
N TRP A 193 6.47 -6.20 -13.29
CA TRP A 193 6.72 -5.36 -14.48
C TRP A 193 8.07 -5.65 -15.12
N LEU A 194 9.14 -5.78 -14.34
CA LEU A 194 10.47 -6.12 -14.84
C LEU A 194 10.50 -7.53 -15.46
N THR A 195 9.77 -8.47 -14.87
CA THR A 195 9.59 -9.82 -15.44
C THR A 195 8.83 -9.77 -16.78
N TRP A 196 7.83 -8.90 -16.93
CA TRP A 196 7.20 -8.64 -18.23
C TRP A 196 8.21 -8.13 -19.27
N ARG A 197 9.07 -7.18 -18.90
CA ARG A 197 10.10 -6.62 -19.80
C ARG A 197 11.21 -7.63 -20.15
N ALA A 198 11.43 -8.62 -19.29
CA ALA A 198 12.40 -9.69 -19.51
C ALA A 198 12.10 -10.54 -20.75
N ARG A 199 10.88 -10.53 -21.28
CA ARG A 199 10.53 -11.15 -22.55
C ARG A 199 11.37 -10.62 -23.73
N GLY A 200 11.83 -9.38 -23.66
CA GLY A 200 12.74 -8.79 -24.65
C GLY A 200 14.22 -8.95 -24.31
N ARG A 201 14.58 -8.69 -23.06
CA ARG A 201 15.98 -8.65 -22.58
C ARG A 201 16.11 -9.32 -21.20
N PRO A 202 16.08 -10.67 -21.13
CA PRO A 202 16.09 -11.40 -19.86
C PRO A 202 17.32 -11.10 -19.00
N GLY A 203 18.52 -11.01 -19.61
CA GLY A 203 19.77 -10.76 -18.89
C GLY A 203 19.83 -9.42 -18.13
N VAL A 204 19.01 -8.43 -18.50
CA VAL A 204 18.92 -7.14 -17.81
C VAL A 204 17.78 -7.14 -16.80
N TYR A 205 16.59 -7.55 -17.23
CA TYR A 205 15.40 -7.34 -16.43
C TYR A 205 15.14 -8.42 -15.38
N LEU A 206 15.60 -9.67 -15.55
CA LEU A 206 15.43 -10.71 -14.54
C LEU A 206 16.28 -10.47 -13.29
N PRO A 207 17.57 -10.07 -13.37
CA PRO A 207 18.30 -9.67 -12.18
C PRO A 207 17.63 -8.52 -11.43
N LEU A 208 17.15 -7.49 -12.13
CA LEU A 208 16.41 -6.37 -11.53
C LEU A 208 15.09 -6.82 -10.91
N ALA A 209 14.37 -7.77 -11.54
CA ALA A 209 13.17 -8.37 -10.98
C ALA A 209 13.47 -9.14 -9.68
N GLY A 210 14.62 -9.82 -9.62
CA GLY A 210 15.12 -10.48 -8.41
C GLY A 210 15.41 -9.48 -7.29
N VAL A 211 16.04 -8.35 -7.60
CA VAL A 211 16.26 -7.27 -6.63
C VAL A 211 14.93 -6.73 -6.11
N ALA A 212 13.98 -6.45 -6.98
CA ALA A 212 12.66 -5.94 -6.58
C ALA A 212 11.86 -6.97 -5.76
N LEU A 213 11.90 -8.28 -6.13
CA LEU A 213 11.30 -9.35 -5.34
C LEU A 213 11.96 -9.45 -3.96
N GLY A 214 13.29 -9.42 -3.90
CA GLY A 214 14.03 -9.42 -2.65
C GLY A 214 13.71 -8.21 -1.78
N ALA A 215 13.54 -7.03 -2.37
CA ALA A 215 13.12 -5.83 -1.67
C ALA A 215 11.69 -5.98 -1.09
N ALA A 216 10.75 -6.60 -1.82
CA ALA A 216 9.44 -6.93 -1.30
C ALA A 216 9.52 -7.86 -0.09
N LEU A 217 10.27 -8.97 -0.21
CA LEU A 217 10.49 -9.95 0.85
C LEU A 217 11.21 -9.35 2.07
N ALA A 218 12.16 -8.45 1.85
CA ALA A 218 12.88 -7.74 2.90
C ALA A 218 12.06 -6.60 3.55
N THR A 219 10.90 -6.26 3.01
CA THR A 219 9.99 -5.23 3.55
C THR A 219 8.87 -5.83 4.39
N LYS A 220 8.16 -6.85 3.88
CA LYS A 220 7.00 -7.43 4.58
C LYS A 220 6.82 -8.90 4.23
N MET A 221 6.66 -9.76 5.24
CA MET A 221 6.63 -11.22 5.04
C MET A 221 5.45 -11.74 4.22
N ASN A 222 4.30 -11.05 4.20
CA ASN A 222 3.16 -11.46 3.39
C ASN A 222 3.46 -11.50 1.87
N THR A 223 4.54 -10.83 1.44
CA THR A 223 4.99 -10.87 0.03
C THR A 223 5.60 -12.22 -0.38
N LEU A 224 5.82 -13.15 0.55
CA LEU A 224 6.23 -14.53 0.23
C LEU A 224 5.27 -15.21 -0.76
N ALA A 225 3.98 -14.87 -0.71
CA ALA A 225 2.99 -15.35 -1.68
C ALA A 225 3.29 -14.93 -3.13
N ALA A 226 4.07 -13.86 -3.34
CA ALA A 226 4.50 -13.43 -4.67
C ALA A 226 5.63 -14.30 -5.27
N VAL A 227 6.38 -15.03 -4.45
CA VAL A 227 7.55 -15.82 -4.91
C VAL A 227 7.15 -16.83 -6.00
N PRO A 228 6.23 -17.78 -5.76
CA PRO A 228 5.87 -18.77 -6.78
C PRO A 228 5.31 -18.10 -8.04
N VAL A 229 4.60 -16.99 -7.90
CA VAL A 229 4.03 -16.25 -9.03
C VAL A 229 5.15 -15.64 -9.89
N VAL A 230 6.07 -14.89 -9.29
CA VAL A 230 7.16 -14.23 -10.02
C VAL A 230 8.07 -15.28 -10.66
N LEU A 231 8.42 -16.36 -9.96
CA LEU A 231 9.25 -17.44 -10.52
C LEU A 231 8.55 -18.15 -11.68
N GLY A 232 7.25 -18.42 -11.59
CA GLY A 232 6.45 -18.95 -12.69
C GLY A 232 6.39 -17.98 -13.89
N LEU A 233 6.25 -16.68 -13.63
CA LEU A 233 6.29 -15.64 -14.68
C LEU A 233 7.68 -15.51 -15.32
N CYS A 234 8.78 -15.76 -14.61
CA CYS A 234 10.13 -15.83 -15.18
C CYS A 234 10.24 -16.98 -16.20
N VAL A 235 9.70 -18.15 -15.85
CA VAL A 235 9.64 -19.28 -16.78
C VAL A 235 8.83 -18.90 -18.02
N LEU A 236 7.67 -18.28 -17.84
CA LEU A 236 6.80 -17.83 -18.93
C LEU A 236 7.49 -16.77 -19.82
N ALA A 237 8.20 -15.81 -19.21
CA ALA A 237 8.89 -14.74 -19.93
C ALA A 237 10.00 -15.24 -20.83
N THR A 238 10.65 -16.34 -20.43
CA THR A 238 11.79 -16.91 -21.14
C THR A 238 11.43 -18.13 -21.99
N TRP A 239 10.13 -18.46 -22.08
CA TRP A 239 9.64 -19.61 -22.82
C TRP A 239 9.87 -19.48 -24.33
N ARG A 240 10.89 -20.16 -24.86
CA ARG A 240 11.24 -20.16 -26.30
C ARG A 240 11.80 -21.52 -26.70
N GLY A 241 11.35 -22.03 -27.86
CA GLY A 241 11.83 -23.28 -28.43
C GLY A 241 11.18 -24.54 -27.83
N PRO A 242 11.82 -25.73 -27.98
CA PRO A 242 11.28 -27.00 -27.49
C PRO A 242 11.03 -26.99 -25.97
N ARG A 243 9.95 -27.65 -25.52
CA ARG A 243 9.45 -27.61 -24.14
C ARG A 243 10.54 -27.90 -23.08
N ALA A 244 11.33 -28.96 -23.25
CA ALA A 244 12.36 -29.32 -22.27
C ALA A 244 13.44 -28.24 -22.10
N ARG A 245 13.94 -27.69 -23.22
CA ARG A 245 14.94 -26.61 -23.20
C ARG A 245 14.36 -25.29 -22.68
N ALA A 246 13.10 -24.99 -22.98
CA ALA A 246 12.40 -23.80 -22.48
C ALA A 246 12.22 -23.88 -20.95
N LEU A 247 11.81 -25.05 -20.42
CA LEU A 247 11.69 -25.29 -18.99
C LEU A 247 13.04 -25.18 -18.29
N ALA A 248 14.09 -25.84 -18.79
CA ALA A 248 15.42 -25.78 -18.19
C ALA A 248 15.98 -24.35 -18.14
N ARG A 249 15.83 -23.59 -19.23
CA ARG A 249 16.22 -22.17 -19.27
C ARG A 249 15.41 -21.33 -18.31
N GLY A 250 14.09 -21.52 -18.29
CA GLY A 250 13.19 -20.82 -17.41
C GLY A 250 13.48 -21.10 -15.93
N ALA A 251 13.72 -22.37 -15.59
CA ALA A 251 14.13 -22.78 -14.24
C ALA A 251 15.47 -22.15 -13.84
N ALA A 252 16.47 -22.14 -14.71
CA ALA A 252 17.76 -21.49 -14.43
C ALA A 252 17.60 -19.99 -14.14
N TRP A 253 16.78 -19.28 -14.91
CA TRP A 253 16.49 -17.87 -14.66
C TRP A 253 15.69 -17.67 -13.36
N ALA A 254 14.69 -18.49 -13.10
CA ALA A 254 13.91 -18.45 -11.88
C ALA A 254 14.80 -18.68 -10.65
N THR A 255 15.71 -19.64 -10.71
CA THR A 255 16.72 -19.86 -9.65
C THR A 255 17.62 -18.63 -9.48
N GLY A 256 18.10 -18.02 -10.56
CA GLY A 256 18.90 -16.79 -10.48
C GLY A 256 18.14 -15.64 -9.81
N VAL A 257 16.86 -15.45 -10.17
CA VAL A 257 15.98 -14.45 -9.56
C VAL A 257 15.78 -14.75 -8.06
N ALA A 258 15.55 -16.01 -7.69
CA ALA A 258 15.40 -16.43 -6.30
C ALA A 258 16.68 -16.19 -5.48
N LEU A 259 17.85 -16.54 -6.00
CA LEU A 259 19.13 -16.30 -5.33
C LEU A 259 19.41 -14.81 -5.11
N ILE A 260 19.11 -13.96 -6.12
CA ILE A 260 19.25 -12.50 -5.97
C ILE A 260 18.27 -11.99 -4.90
N ALA A 261 17.01 -12.47 -4.90
CA ALA A 261 16.04 -12.08 -3.89
C ALA A 261 16.48 -12.47 -2.47
N VAL A 262 17.04 -13.68 -2.30
CA VAL A 262 17.64 -14.13 -1.03
C VAL A 262 18.79 -13.23 -0.62
N ALA A 263 19.70 -12.90 -1.56
CA ALA A 263 20.83 -12.02 -1.28
C ALA A 263 20.40 -10.62 -0.81
N VAL A 264 19.32 -10.06 -1.39
CA VAL A 264 18.75 -8.77 -0.96
C VAL A 264 18.18 -8.86 0.45
N VAL A 265 17.50 -9.96 0.79
CA VAL A 265 17.01 -10.19 2.17
C VAL A 265 18.19 -10.22 3.13
N TRP A 266 19.23 -11.02 2.87
CA TRP A 266 20.44 -11.07 3.69
C TRP A 266 21.09 -9.70 3.83
N ALA A 267 21.26 -8.96 2.74
CA ALA A 267 21.83 -7.62 2.75
C ALA A 267 21.06 -6.67 3.68
N SER A 268 19.73 -6.75 3.71
CA SER A 268 18.92 -5.89 4.57
C SER A 268 19.18 -6.11 6.06
N TYR A 269 19.44 -7.35 6.49
CA TYR A 269 19.80 -7.68 7.87
C TYR A 269 21.24 -7.27 8.21
N LEU A 270 22.18 -7.57 7.30
CA LEU A 270 23.60 -7.23 7.46
C LEU A 270 23.86 -5.72 7.52
N VAL A 271 23.04 -4.91 6.84
CA VAL A 271 23.10 -3.43 6.94
C VAL A 271 22.75 -2.95 8.34
N VAL A 272 21.82 -3.60 9.02
CA VAL A 272 21.44 -3.25 10.39
C VAL A 272 22.52 -3.73 11.38
N ASP A 273 22.79 -5.02 11.41
CA ASP A 273 23.84 -5.60 12.27
C ASP A 273 24.68 -6.62 11.47
N PRO A 274 25.93 -6.25 11.09
CA PRO A 274 26.84 -7.17 10.38
C PRO A 274 27.18 -8.46 11.14
N ARG A 275 26.97 -8.48 12.46
CA ARG A 275 27.22 -9.64 13.32
C ARG A 275 25.98 -10.51 13.50
N LEU A 276 24.81 -10.07 13.03
CA LEU A 276 23.51 -10.76 13.16
C LEU A 276 23.25 -11.22 14.61
N ARG A 277 23.49 -10.31 15.57
CA ARG A 277 23.23 -10.58 16.98
C ARG A 277 21.75 -10.61 17.23
N TRP A 278 21.25 -11.79 17.48
CA TRP A 278 19.82 -12.04 17.65
C TRP A 278 19.57 -12.89 18.88
N THR A 279 18.66 -12.43 19.73
CA THR A 279 18.13 -13.21 20.83
C THR A 279 16.65 -13.46 20.52
N PRO A 280 16.25 -14.73 20.28
CA PRO A 280 14.85 -15.04 20.05
C PRO A 280 13.99 -14.61 21.25
N PRO A 281 12.77 -14.10 21.03
CA PRO A 281 11.81 -13.91 22.10
C PRO A 281 11.54 -15.23 22.86
N ALA A 282 11.30 -15.12 24.19
CA ALA A 282 11.05 -16.29 25.03
C ALA A 282 9.79 -17.08 24.60
N GLU A 283 8.80 -16.39 24.05
CA GLU A 283 7.56 -16.97 23.56
C GLU A 283 7.58 -17.05 22.03
N MET A 284 8.15 -18.10 21.49
CA MET A 284 8.01 -18.43 20.07
C MET A 284 6.97 -19.51 19.87
N SER A 285 6.08 -19.31 18.90
CA SER A 285 5.09 -20.31 18.53
C SER A 285 5.77 -21.57 18.02
N SER A 286 5.46 -22.72 18.61
CA SER A 286 5.87 -24.02 18.10
C SER A 286 5.00 -24.38 16.91
N LEU A 287 5.49 -24.13 15.70
CA LEU A 287 4.82 -24.60 14.49
C LEU A 287 5.00 -26.11 14.33
N HIS A 288 3.98 -26.76 13.82
CA HIS A 288 3.98 -28.19 13.51
C HIS A 288 3.71 -28.41 12.01
N GLY A 289 4.16 -29.54 11.48
CA GLY A 289 3.89 -29.97 10.12
C GLY A 289 4.64 -29.16 9.03
N LEU A 290 4.00 -29.02 7.87
CA LEU A 290 4.63 -28.45 6.67
C LEU A 290 5.13 -27.01 6.85
N ARG A 291 4.44 -26.20 7.65
CA ARG A 291 4.83 -24.79 7.91
C ARG A 291 6.16 -24.72 8.65
N ALA A 292 6.38 -25.55 9.65
CA ALA A 292 7.64 -25.65 10.38
C ALA A 292 8.78 -26.06 9.44
N LEU A 293 8.57 -27.13 8.68
CA LEU A 293 9.54 -27.65 7.73
C LEU A 293 9.93 -26.59 6.68
N VAL A 294 8.94 -25.92 6.07
CA VAL A 294 9.21 -24.86 5.08
C VAL A 294 10.00 -23.71 5.69
N THR A 295 9.66 -23.28 6.91
CA THR A 295 10.37 -22.19 7.59
C THR A 295 11.82 -22.54 7.89
N GLU A 296 12.09 -23.78 8.29
CA GLU A 296 13.45 -24.28 8.61
C GLU A 296 14.34 -24.32 7.37
N TRP A 297 13.80 -24.72 6.22
CA TRP A 297 14.55 -24.90 4.98
C TRP A 297 14.69 -23.63 4.14
N LEU A 298 14.02 -22.54 4.50
CA LEU A 298 14.16 -21.28 3.77
C LEU A 298 15.59 -20.73 3.91
N PRO A 299 16.24 -20.32 2.80
CA PRO A 299 17.62 -19.84 2.80
C PRO A 299 17.76 -18.39 3.28
N PHE A 300 17.00 -18.02 4.31
CA PHE A 300 16.99 -16.70 4.92
C PHE A 300 17.74 -16.67 6.25
N PRO A 301 18.16 -15.48 6.75
CA PRO A 301 18.73 -15.33 8.07
C PRO A 301 17.83 -15.95 9.16
N ARG A 302 18.44 -16.37 10.29
CA ARG A 302 17.68 -16.94 11.40
C ARG A 302 16.62 -15.96 11.91
N GLU A 303 16.97 -14.69 12.01
CA GLU A 303 16.09 -13.60 12.45
C GLU A 303 14.84 -13.48 11.56
N TYR A 304 14.98 -13.67 10.25
CA TYR A 304 13.86 -13.70 9.31
C TYR A 304 12.95 -14.90 9.59
N ARG A 305 13.54 -16.08 9.76
CA ARG A 305 12.78 -17.32 10.01
C ARG A 305 12.05 -17.28 11.35
N ASP A 306 12.73 -16.79 12.42
CA ASP A 306 12.11 -16.60 13.74
C ASP A 306 10.98 -15.55 13.67
N GLY A 307 11.17 -14.47 12.90
CA GLY A 307 10.13 -13.49 12.60
C GLY A 307 8.90 -14.10 11.90
N MET A 308 9.10 -15.07 10.99
CA MET A 308 7.99 -15.82 10.38
C MET A 308 7.23 -16.65 11.42
N LEU A 309 7.92 -17.30 12.36
CA LEU A 309 7.29 -18.06 13.43
C LEU A 309 6.40 -17.16 14.30
N ILE A 310 6.91 -15.98 14.66
CA ILE A 310 6.14 -14.98 15.41
C ILE A 310 4.90 -14.53 14.62
N GLN A 311 5.06 -14.28 13.32
CA GLN A 311 3.97 -13.87 12.45
C GLN A 311 2.89 -14.94 12.32
N PHE A 312 3.27 -16.20 12.17
CA PHE A 312 2.35 -17.32 12.15
C PHE A 312 1.63 -17.50 13.49
N GLY A 313 2.33 -17.36 14.62
CA GLY A 313 1.69 -17.40 15.94
C GLY A 313 0.64 -16.30 16.12
N LYS A 314 0.89 -15.11 15.60
CA LYS A 314 -0.11 -14.02 15.59
C LYS A 314 -1.35 -14.35 14.74
N GLU A 315 -1.25 -15.23 13.74
CA GLU A 315 -2.39 -15.68 12.94
C GLU A 315 -3.23 -16.75 13.66
N GLU A 316 -2.71 -17.43 14.69
CA GLU A 316 -3.46 -18.43 15.46
C GLU A 316 -4.36 -17.81 16.53
N VAL A 317 -4.15 -16.55 16.87
CA VAL A 317 -4.98 -15.84 17.86
C VAL A 317 -6.34 -15.50 17.27
N VAL A 318 -7.39 -16.04 17.88
CA VAL A 318 -8.78 -15.72 17.53
C VAL A 318 -9.11 -14.29 17.99
N ARG A 319 -9.63 -13.48 17.08
CA ARG A 319 -9.95 -12.06 17.32
C ARG A 319 -11.38 -11.73 16.92
N ALA A 320 -11.91 -10.65 17.48
CA ALA A 320 -13.16 -10.09 17.00
C ALA A 320 -12.91 -9.33 15.70
N GLY A 321 -13.82 -9.49 14.74
CA GLY A 321 -13.87 -8.74 13.49
C GLY A 321 -15.20 -8.02 13.35
N PHE A 322 -15.27 -7.09 12.38
CA PHE A 322 -16.49 -6.35 12.07
C PHE A 322 -16.64 -6.20 10.56
N LEU A 323 -17.83 -6.54 10.06
CA LEU A 323 -18.17 -6.39 8.65
C LEU A 323 -19.68 -6.17 8.49
N TYR A 324 -20.08 -5.15 7.72
CA TYR A 324 -21.47 -4.83 7.36
C TYR A 324 -22.41 -4.78 8.57
N GLY A 325 -22.00 -4.04 9.61
CA GLY A 325 -22.82 -3.83 10.81
C GLY A 325 -22.81 -4.99 11.80
N ARG A 326 -22.04 -6.06 11.56
CA ARG A 326 -22.01 -7.24 12.41
C ARG A 326 -20.62 -7.49 12.97
N THR A 327 -20.54 -7.67 14.28
CA THR A 327 -19.35 -8.19 14.96
C THR A 327 -19.34 -9.71 14.89
N TYR A 328 -18.19 -10.31 14.62
CA TYR A 328 -18.00 -11.75 14.59
C TYR A 328 -16.70 -12.14 15.29
N THR A 329 -16.55 -13.41 15.63
CA THR A 329 -15.33 -13.94 16.21
C THR A 329 -14.63 -14.83 15.20
N GLY A 330 -13.31 -14.66 15.06
CA GLY A 330 -12.49 -15.35 14.05
C GLY A 330 -12.27 -14.51 12.81
N SER A 331 -12.22 -15.15 11.62
CA SER A 331 -11.98 -14.48 10.34
C SER A 331 -12.98 -14.90 9.27
N LEU A 332 -13.24 -14.02 8.32
CA LEU A 332 -14.10 -14.25 7.17
C LEU A 332 -13.24 -14.27 5.90
N TRP A 333 -13.19 -15.40 5.19
CA TRP A 333 -12.41 -15.53 3.97
C TRP A 333 -12.77 -14.47 2.91
N TYR A 334 -14.01 -13.97 2.90
CA TYR A 334 -14.49 -12.93 1.98
C TYR A 334 -14.36 -11.49 2.52
N TYR A 335 -13.75 -11.29 3.71
CA TYR A 335 -13.59 -9.96 4.31
C TYR A 335 -12.86 -8.99 3.38
N LEU A 336 -11.69 -9.37 2.85
CA LEU A 336 -10.92 -8.50 1.97
C LEU A 336 -11.65 -8.14 0.67
N PRO A 337 -12.26 -9.07 -0.09
CA PRO A 337 -13.12 -8.71 -1.22
C PRO A 337 -14.24 -7.75 -0.85
N ALA A 338 -14.94 -7.99 0.26
CA ALA A 338 -16.01 -7.12 0.74
C ALA A 338 -15.50 -5.72 1.13
N ALA A 339 -14.39 -5.65 1.85
CA ALA A 339 -13.76 -4.37 2.21
C ALA A 339 -13.25 -3.60 0.98
N LEU A 340 -12.68 -4.29 -0.02
CA LEU A 340 -12.27 -3.67 -1.28
C LEU A 340 -13.46 -3.11 -2.06
N LEU A 341 -14.63 -3.76 -2.04
CA LEU A 341 -15.84 -3.22 -2.66
C LEU A 341 -16.29 -1.91 -2.01
N VAL A 342 -16.12 -1.75 -0.71
CA VAL A 342 -16.43 -0.51 0.03
C VAL A 342 -15.39 0.57 -0.23
N LYS A 343 -14.10 0.21 -0.16
CA LYS A 343 -12.96 1.15 -0.12
C LYS A 343 -12.45 1.57 -1.49
N THR A 344 -12.72 0.82 -2.55
CA THR A 344 -12.23 1.15 -3.88
C THR A 344 -13.23 2.05 -4.62
N PRO A 345 -12.82 3.17 -5.24
CA PRO A 345 -13.71 4.01 -6.03
C PRO A 345 -14.45 3.24 -7.12
N LEU A 346 -15.75 3.49 -7.30
CA LEU A 346 -16.61 2.76 -8.25
C LEU A 346 -16.06 2.80 -9.68
N GLY A 347 -15.55 3.96 -10.11
CA GLY A 347 -14.94 4.09 -11.43
C GLY A 347 -13.69 3.21 -11.60
N MET A 348 -12.91 3.02 -10.54
CA MET A 348 -11.74 2.15 -10.56
C MET A 348 -12.12 0.67 -10.58
N LEU A 349 -13.15 0.26 -9.83
CA LEU A 349 -13.71 -1.10 -9.88
C LEU A 349 -14.21 -1.42 -11.29
N ALA A 350 -15.03 -0.53 -11.87
CA ALA A 350 -15.60 -0.72 -13.21
C ALA A 350 -14.52 -0.80 -14.28
N LEU A 351 -13.58 0.14 -14.31
CA LEU A 351 -12.49 0.17 -15.29
C LEU A 351 -11.52 -1.00 -15.11
N GLY A 352 -11.20 -1.37 -13.87
CA GLY A 352 -10.32 -2.49 -13.56
C GLY A 352 -10.92 -3.83 -13.98
N ALA A 353 -12.20 -4.07 -13.66
CA ALA A 353 -12.92 -5.27 -14.06
C ALA A 353 -13.05 -5.38 -15.59
N ALA A 354 -13.50 -4.30 -16.25
CA ALA A 354 -13.60 -4.25 -17.71
C ALA A 354 -12.22 -4.42 -18.37
N GLY A 355 -11.17 -3.84 -17.79
CA GLY A 355 -9.79 -4.00 -18.25
C GLY A 355 -9.28 -5.44 -18.12
N ALA A 356 -9.58 -6.11 -17.00
CA ALA A 356 -9.26 -7.53 -16.81
C ALA A 356 -9.94 -8.41 -17.87
N VAL A 357 -11.23 -8.16 -18.15
CA VAL A 357 -11.96 -8.84 -19.24
C VAL A 357 -11.30 -8.55 -20.60
N ALA A 358 -10.96 -7.28 -20.88
CA ALA A 358 -10.28 -6.88 -22.11
C ALA A 358 -8.93 -7.58 -22.28
N MET A 359 -8.16 -7.76 -21.20
CA MET A 359 -6.87 -8.49 -21.24
C MET A 359 -7.05 -9.96 -21.62
N CYS A 360 -8.13 -10.60 -21.21
CA CYS A 360 -8.45 -11.98 -21.60
C CYS A 360 -9.06 -12.08 -23.01
N ALA A 361 -9.93 -11.14 -23.38
CA ALA A 361 -10.67 -11.17 -24.65
C ALA A 361 -9.80 -10.74 -25.83
N ILE A 362 -9.01 -9.67 -25.68
CA ILE A 362 -8.26 -9.07 -26.79
C ILE A 362 -6.95 -9.85 -27.03
N ARG A 363 -6.85 -10.52 -28.18
CA ARG A 363 -5.72 -11.38 -28.54
C ARG A 363 -4.33 -10.72 -28.32
N ARG A 364 -4.22 -9.41 -28.62
CA ARG A 364 -2.98 -8.64 -28.44
C ARG A 364 -2.56 -8.52 -26.97
N LEU A 365 -3.50 -8.50 -26.03
CA LEU A 365 -3.26 -8.30 -24.60
C LEU A 365 -3.12 -9.61 -23.82
N ARG A 366 -3.60 -10.74 -24.37
CA ARG A 366 -3.51 -12.06 -23.73
C ARG A 366 -2.12 -12.42 -23.20
N PRO A 367 -1.01 -12.11 -23.89
CA PRO A 367 0.32 -12.39 -23.36
C PRO A 367 0.68 -11.58 -22.11
N ALA A 368 0.00 -10.46 -21.85
CA ALA A 368 0.20 -9.62 -20.67
C ALA A 368 -0.72 -10.00 -19.50
N ALA A 369 -1.85 -10.65 -19.80
CA ALA A 369 -2.85 -11.03 -18.78
C ALA A 369 -2.25 -11.81 -17.59
N PRO A 370 -1.38 -12.82 -17.76
CA PRO A 370 -0.77 -13.51 -16.62
C PRO A 370 0.05 -12.60 -15.72
N TYR A 371 0.68 -11.55 -16.25
CA TYR A 371 1.53 -10.63 -15.47
C TYR A 371 0.73 -9.61 -14.65
N VAL A 372 -0.54 -9.42 -14.94
CA VAL A 372 -1.40 -8.50 -14.20
C VAL A 372 -2.42 -9.26 -13.35
N LEU A 373 -3.09 -10.25 -13.94
CA LEU A 373 -4.21 -10.94 -13.29
C LEU A 373 -3.76 -12.03 -12.32
N LEU A 374 -2.71 -12.81 -12.65
CA LEU A 374 -2.25 -13.90 -11.80
C LEU A 374 -1.66 -13.39 -10.46
N PRO A 375 -0.76 -12.37 -10.44
CA PRO A 375 -0.31 -11.80 -9.17
C PRO A 375 -1.47 -11.29 -8.31
N THR A 376 -2.42 -10.56 -8.92
CA THR A 376 -3.60 -10.04 -8.21
C THR A 376 -4.40 -11.17 -7.58
N ALA A 377 -4.72 -12.21 -8.34
CA ALA A 377 -5.54 -13.34 -7.88
C ALA A 377 -4.83 -14.15 -6.78
N VAL A 378 -3.56 -14.50 -6.98
CA VAL A 378 -2.83 -15.36 -6.03
C VAL A 378 -2.53 -14.61 -4.72
N LEU A 379 -2.13 -13.34 -4.81
CA LEU A 379 -1.87 -12.54 -3.62
C LEU A 379 -3.16 -12.28 -2.83
N LEU A 380 -4.28 -12.00 -3.52
CA LEU A 380 -5.57 -11.82 -2.87
C LEU A 380 -6.04 -13.12 -2.23
N ALA A 381 -5.97 -14.25 -2.93
CA ALA A 381 -6.30 -15.55 -2.36
C ALA A 381 -5.44 -15.87 -1.13
N GLY A 382 -4.14 -15.59 -1.19
CA GLY A 382 -3.23 -15.73 -0.04
C GLY A 382 -3.61 -14.80 1.13
N ALA A 383 -3.94 -13.55 0.86
CA ALA A 383 -4.36 -12.59 1.89
C ALA A 383 -5.70 -12.98 2.54
N MET A 384 -6.62 -13.58 1.76
CA MET A 384 -7.94 -14.08 2.24
C MET A 384 -7.83 -15.28 3.20
N THR A 385 -6.67 -15.94 3.28
CA THR A 385 -6.43 -17.01 4.27
C THR A 385 -5.95 -16.46 5.62
N GLY A 386 -5.66 -15.18 5.73
CA GLY A 386 -5.25 -14.52 6.97
C GLY A 386 -6.39 -14.47 7.99
N THR A 387 -6.03 -14.41 9.26
CA THR A 387 -7.00 -14.36 10.37
C THR A 387 -7.22 -12.98 10.94
N ARG A 388 -6.57 -11.96 10.35
CA ARG A 388 -6.62 -10.56 10.79
C ARG A 388 -7.41 -9.69 9.82
N ASP A 389 -8.70 -9.54 10.09
CA ASP A 389 -9.64 -8.74 9.30
C ASP A 389 -9.57 -7.25 9.70
N TYR A 390 -8.38 -6.64 9.55
CA TYR A 390 -8.12 -5.28 10.03
C TYR A 390 -8.22 -4.20 8.94
N GLY A 391 -8.24 -4.57 7.66
CA GLY A 391 -8.41 -3.56 6.62
C GLY A 391 -7.82 -3.90 5.26
N THR A 392 -8.20 -3.06 4.27
CA THR A 392 -7.75 -3.15 2.87
C THR A 392 -6.24 -2.99 2.70
N ARG A 393 -5.52 -2.48 3.70
CA ARG A 393 -4.05 -2.40 3.69
C ARG A 393 -3.37 -3.75 3.43
N HIS A 394 -4.00 -4.86 3.83
CA HIS A 394 -3.49 -6.21 3.57
C HIS A 394 -3.63 -6.63 2.09
N ALA A 395 -4.48 -5.93 1.34
CA ALA A 395 -4.72 -6.11 -0.09
C ALA A 395 -4.37 -4.87 -0.92
N ILE A 396 -3.51 -3.95 -0.42
CA ILE A 396 -3.16 -2.68 -1.06
C ILE A 396 -2.51 -2.85 -2.45
N PHE A 397 -2.01 -4.04 -2.79
CA PHE A 397 -1.54 -4.36 -4.13
C PHE A 397 -2.67 -4.39 -5.17
N VAL A 398 -3.94 -4.64 -4.77
CA VAL A 398 -5.08 -4.73 -5.69
C VAL A 398 -5.28 -3.44 -6.48
N PRO A 399 -5.43 -2.24 -5.89
CA PRO A 399 -5.56 -1.00 -6.64
C PRO A 399 -4.38 -0.74 -7.59
N LEU A 400 -3.16 -1.16 -7.28
CA LEU A 400 -2.01 -1.00 -8.15
C LEU A 400 -2.17 -1.79 -9.46
N PHE A 401 -2.55 -3.06 -9.35
CA PHE A 401 -2.77 -3.93 -10.52
C PHE A 401 -4.07 -3.58 -11.27
N LEU A 402 -5.14 -3.18 -10.56
CA LEU A 402 -6.38 -2.72 -11.20
C LEU A 402 -6.15 -1.49 -12.08
N ALA A 403 -5.32 -0.54 -11.62
CA ALA A 403 -4.95 0.63 -12.41
C ALA A 403 -4.27 0.24 -13.73
N VAL A 404 -3.34 -0.73 -13.68
CA VAL A 404 -2.67 -1.27 -14.88
C VAL A 404 -3.67 -2.02 -15.78
N ALA A 405 -4.56 -2.83 -15.21
CA ALA A 405 -5.60 -3.55 -15.95
C ALA A 405 -6.54 -2.60 -16.70
N ALA A 406 -6.99 -1.52 -16.03
CA ALA A 406 -7.89 -0.52 -16.59
C ALA A 406 -7.33 0.12 -17.89
N ALA A 407 -6.01 0.30 -17.97
CA ALA A 407 -5.35 0.82 -19.17
C ALA A 407 -5.59 -0.05 -20.43
N ALA A 408 -5.90 -1.33 -20.25
CA ALA A 408 -6.17 -2.27 -21.36
C ALA A 408 -7.34 -1.83 -22.25
N LEU A 409 -8.32 -1.10 -21.68
CA LEU A 409 -9.48 -0.61 -22.40
C LEU A 409 -9.13 0.31 -23.57
N ILE A 410 -8.05 1.07 -23.46
CA ILE A 410 -7.60 2.01 -24.50
C ILE A 410 -7.23 1.31 -25.81
N VAL A 411 -6.94 0.00 -25.77
CA VAL A 411 -6.62 -0.80 -26.96
C VAL A 411 -7.86 -1.01 -27.86
N VAL A 412 -9.07 -0.90 -27.33
CA VAL A 412 -10.33 -1.04 -28.07
C VAL A 412 -10.50 0.04 -29.16
N ARG A 413 -9.88 1.22 -29.01
CA ARG A 413 -9.84 2.32 -29.99
C ARG A 413 -11.20 2.79 -30.50
N ARG A 414 -12.28 2.65 -29.73
CA ARG A 414 -13.61 3.20 -30.01
C ARG A 414 -13.78 4.54 -29.29
N ARG A 415 -14.36 5.55 -29.95
CA ARG A 415 -14.57 6.89 -29.36
C ARG A 415 -15.30 6.83 -28.02
N TRP A 416 -16.38 6.04 -27.96
CA TRP A 416 -17.15 5.89 -26.73
C TRP A 416 -16.32 5.30 -25.57
N VAL A 417 -15.35 4.38 -25.84
CA VAL A 417 -14.48 3.82 -24.80
C VAL A 417 -13.59 4.91 -24.21
N TYR A 418 -13.04 5.81 -25.03
CA TYR A 418 -12.25 6.95 -24.52
C TYR A 418 -13.12 7.88 -23.67
N VAL A 419 -14.34 8.18 -24.11
CA VAL A 419 -15.29 9.02 -23.36
C VAL A 419 -15.62 8.37 -22.02
N VAL A 420 -16.09 7.13 -22.01
CA VAL A 420 -16.45 6.40 -20.78
C VAL A 420 -15.24 6.28 -19.84
N THR A 421 -14.05 5.92 -20.36
CA THR A 421 -12.85 5.83 -19.52
C THR A 421 -12.49 7.19 -18.94
N GLY A 422 -12.52 8.27 -19.73
CA GLY A 422 -12.26 9.62 -19.26
C GLY A 422 -13.25 10.06 -18.18
N THR A 423 -14.54 9.83 -18.39
CA THR A 423 -15.60 10.14 -17.42
C THR A 423 -15.39 9.38 -16.10
N LEU A 424 -15.10 8.07 -16.16
CA LEU A 424 -14.89 7.26 -14.95
C LEU A 424 -13.59 7.64 -14.21
N VAL A 425 -12.50 7.99 -14.92
CA VAL A 425 -11.27 8.51 -14.29
C VAL A 425 -11.56 9.87 -13.62
N THR A 426 -12.31 10.75 -14.28
CA THR A 426 -12.72 12.04 -13.70
C THR A 426 -13.61 11.81 -12.46
N PHE A 427 -14.54 10.87 -12.53
CA PHE A 427 -15.36 10.49 -11.38
C PHE A 427 -14.51 10.01 -10.20
N VAL A 428 -13.51 9.14 -10.44
CA VAL A 428 -12.55 8.72 -9.40
C VAL A 428 -11.78 9.91 -8.82
N ALA A 429 -11.35 10.84 -9.68
CA ALA A 429 -10.65 12.04 -9.20
C ALA A 429 -11.56 12.92 -8.32
N VAL A 430 -12.81 13.16 -8.73
CA VAL A 430 -13.78 13.93 -7.95
C VAL A 430 -14.08 13.23 -6.62
N SER A 431 -14.35 11.93 -6.64
CA SER A 431 -14.59 11.11 -5.44
C SER A 431 -13.42 11.18 -4.46
N SER A 432 -12.19 11.08 -4.96
CA SER A 432 -10.97 11.19 -4.13
C SER A 432 -10.76 12.59 -3.57
N LEU A 433 -10.94 13.63 -4.39
CA LEU A 433 -10.75 15.02 -3.97
C LEU A 433 -11.81 15.50 -2.98
N SER A 434 -13.05 14.97 -3.06
CA SER A 434 -14.16 15.35 -2.16
C SER A 434 -13.91 14.91 -0.71
N VAL A 435 -13.05 13.91 -0.49
CA VAL A 435 -12.73 13.42 0.86
C VAL A 435 -11.45 14.01 1.46
N TYR A 436 -10.78 14.89 0.70
CA TYR A 436 -9.58 15.56 1.18
C TYR A 436 -9.83 16.39 2.44
N PRO A 437 -9.01 16.30 3.48
CA PRO A 437 -7.81 15.48 3.65
C PRO A 437 -8.05 14.16 4.42
N TYR A 438 -9.29 13.65 4.46
CA TYR A 438 -9.72 12.52 5.29
C TYR A 438 -9.78 11.22 4.48
N TYR A 439 -8.65 10.78 3.94
CA TYR A 439 -8.60 9.64 3.04
C TYR A 439 -8.77 8.27 3.74
N LEU A 440 -8.37 8.13 5.01
CA LEU A 440 -8.45 6.85 5.71
C LEU A 440 -9.90 6.35 5.85
N PRO A 441 -10.88 7.15 6.29
CA PRO A 441 -12.27 6.71 6.38
C PRO A 441 -13.01 6.71 5.04
N TYR A 442 -12.32 6.78 3.90
CA TYR A 442 -12.99 6.74 2.60
C TYR A 442 -13.88 5.49 2.44
N ALA A 443 -15.09 5.67 1.98
CA ALA A 443 -15.92 4.66 1.33
C ALA A 443 -16.45 5.24 0.01
N ASN A 444 -16.71 4.40 -0.96
CA ASN A 444 -17.29 4.88 -2.21
C ASN A 444 -18.78 5.24 -2.06
N GLU A 445 -19.33 5.89 -3.07
CA GLU A 445 -20.67 6.48 -3.05
C GLU A 445 -21.77 5.46 -2.85
N ALA A 446 -21.58 4.20 -3.29
CA ALA A 446 -22.56 3.13 -3.09
C ALA A 446 -22.72 2.74 -1.61
N PHE A 447 -21.71 3.01 -0.79
CA PHE A 447 -21.72 2.76 0.66
C PHE A 447 -21.89 4.03 1.50
N GLY A 448 -22.20 5.17 0.87
CA GLY A 448 -22.57 6.41 1.54
C GLY A 448 -21.42 7.33 1.93
N GLY A 449 -20.21 7.09 1.40
CA GLY A 449 -19.05 7.95 1.61
C GLY A 449 -18.42 7.84 3.01
N PRO A 450 -17.45 8.74 3.34
CA PRO A 450 -16.63 8.65 4.55
C PRO A 450 -17.43 8.63 5.86
N ALA A 451 -18.50 9.42 5.95
CA ALA A 451 -19.34 9.52 7.15
C ALA A 451 -20.08 8.21 7.51
N LYS A 452 -20.17 7.26 6.57
CA LYS A 452 -20.85 5.98 6.79
C LYS A 452 -19.91 4.77 6.78
N THR A 453 -18.62 4.97 6.62
CA THR A 453 -17.66 3.85 6.54
C THR A 453 -17.68 3.00 7.81
N HIS A 454 -17.83 3.61 8.99
CA HIS A 454 -17.91 2.94 10.28
C HIS A 454 -19.10 1.96 10.41
N LEU A 455 -20.14 2.12 9.58
CA LEU A 455 -21.27 1.19 9.53
C LEU A 455 -20.92 -0.12 8.80
N TRP A 456 -19.90 -0.09 7.94
CA TRP A 456 -19.53 -1.20 7.09
C TRP A 456 -18.23 -1.87 7.52
N LEU A 457 -17.26 -1.06 7.95
CA LEU A 457 -15.90 -1.47 8.27
C LEU A 457 -15.42 -0.75 9.53
N ARG A 458 -14.40 -1.32 10.19
CA ARG A 458 -13.73 -0.73 11.36
C ARG A 458 -12.21 -0.86 11.24
N ASP A 459 -11.48 -0.55 12.33
CA ASP A 459 -10.01 -0.61 12.40
C ASP A 459 -9.35 0.25 11.31
N SER A 460 -8.24 -0.17 10.75
CA SER A 460 -7.45 0.60 9.77
C SER A 460 -8.17 0.94 8.44
N ASN A 461 -9.47 0.67 8.32
CA ASN A 461 -10.30 1.20 7.24
C ASN A 461 -10.94 2.55 7.59
N VAL A 462 -11.06 2.91 8.88
CA VAL A 462 -11.81 4.08 9.37
C VAL A 462 -11.01 4.85 10.40
N ASP A 463 -10.62 4.16 11.48
CA ASP A 463 -9.94 4.72 12.64
C ASP A 463 -8.72 3.86 12.98
N TRP A 464 -7.56 4.46 12.81
CA TRP A 464 -6.28 3.86 13.16
C TRP A 464 -5.49 4.75 14.15
N GLY A 465 -6.20 5.66 14.82
CA GLY A 465 -5.66 6.62 15.79
C GLY A 465 -5.15 7.93 15.18
N GLN A 466 -5.46 8.21 13.92
CA GLN A 466 -4.90 9.32 13.14
C GLN A 466 -5.44 10.72 13.53
N ASP A 467 -6.56 10.83 14.25
CA ASP A 467 -7.29 12.09 14.39
C ASP A 467 -7.22 12.72 15.80
N LEU A 468 -6.32 12.22 16.67
CA LEU A 468 -6.19 12.72 18.05
C LEU A 468 -5.83 14.22 18.12
N GLY A 469 -4.96 14.70 17.23
CA GLY A 469 -4.62 16.13 17.16
C GLY A 469 -5.80 16.99 16.72
N ARG A 470 -6.58 16.51 15.73
CA ARG A 470 -7.82 17.17 15.30
C ARG A 470 -8.88 17.20 16.40
N LEU A 471 -8.96 16.12 17.21
CA LEU A 471 -9.82 16.08 18.39
C LEU A 471 -9.39 17.15 19.39
N ALA A 472 -8.10 17.29 19.67
CA ALA A 472 -7.58 18.31 20.58
C ALA A 472 -7.98 19.73 20.13
N ASP A 473 -7.84 20.03 18.83
CA ASP A 473 -8.25 21.31 18.27
C ASP A 473 -9.77 21.52 18.40
N ARG A 474 -10.57 20.50 18.06
CA ARG A 474 -12.03 20.55 18.17
C ARG A 474 -12.51 20.79 19.60
N LEU A 475 -11.94 20.08 20.58
CA LEU A 475 -12.28 20.25 21.99
C LEU A 475 -11.92 21.66 22.47
N ARG A 476 -10.76 22.19 22.11
CA ARG A 476 -10.31 23.54 22.48
C ARG A 476 -11.20 24.63 21.88
N GLU A 477 -11.64 24.46 20.64
CA GLU A 477 -12.43 25.45 19.92
C GLU A 477 -13.91 25.48 20.33
N ARG A 478 -14.51 24.31 20.57
CA ARG A 478 -15.95 24.19 20.77
C ARG A 478 -16.38 23.81 22.20
N TYR A 479 -15.48 23.17 22.95
CA TYR A 479 -15.80 22.58 24.25
C TYR A 479 -14.73 22.86 25.30
N PRO A 480 -14.25 24.11 25.48
CA PRO A 480 -13.05 24.42 26.27
C PRO A 480 -13.18 24.05 27.76
N ASP A 481 -14.38 24.12 28.33
CA ASP A 481 -14.63 23.93 29.76
C ASP A 481 -15.42 22.65 30.09
N GLU A 482 -15.64 21.80 29.10
CA GLU A 482 -16.43 20.58 29.26
C GLU A 482 -15.56 19.46 29.88
N ARG A 483 -16.15 18.67 30.76
CA ARG A 483 -15.54 17.44 31.25
C ARG A 483 -15.52 16.40 30.17
N VAL A 484 -14.33 15.85 29.84
CA VAL A 484 -14.15 14.89 28.76
C VAL A 484 -13.88 13.50 29.32
N TRP A 485 -14.65 12.53 28.85
CA TRP A 485 -14.42 11.11 28.99
C TRP A 485 -13.97 10.57 27.62
N LEU A 486 -12.81 9.93 27.56
CA LEU A 486 -12.20 9.52 26.30
C LEU A 486 -11.96 8.01 26.27
N SER A 487 -12.56 7.33 25.29
CA SER A 487 -12.15 6.00 24.90
C SER A 487 -11.56 6.04 23.50
N TYR A 488 -10.24 5.89 23.43
CA TYR A 488 -9.46 6.07 22.21
C TYR A 488 -8.54 4.88 21.96
N LYS A 489 -8.62 4.30 20.75
CA LYS A 489 -7.77 3.21 20.32
C LYS A 489 -6.72 3.72 19.34
N GLY A 490 -5.57 4.09 19.85
CA GLY A 490 -4.46 4.61 19.06
C GLY A 490 -3.16 4.62 19.86
N SER A 491 -2.07 5.00 19.23
CA SER A 491 -0.74 5.11 19.85
C SER A 491 -0.37 6.55 20.25
N GLY A 492 -1.25 7.52 19.96
CA GLY A 492 -1.08 8.90 20.39
C GLY A 492 -1.29 9.06 21.90
N GLU A 493 -0.60 10.03 22.52
CA GLU A 493 -0.75 10.39 23.93
C GLU A 493 -1.69 11.58 24.07
N PRO A 494 -2.95 11.41 24.57
CA PRO A 494 -3.91 12.51 24.67
C PRO A 494 -3.40 13.72 25.45
N SER A 495 -2.70 13.49 26.57
CA SER A 495 -2.15 14.56 27.41
C SER A 495 -1.12 15.41 26.69
N TYR A 496 -0.32 14.84 25.81
CA TYR A 496 0.64 15.55 24.97
C TYR A 496 -0.04 16.58 24.03
N TYR A 497 -1.20 16.23 23.50
CA TYR A 497 -2.01 17.12 22.65
C TYR A 497 -2.88 18.09 23.44
N GLY A 498 -2.78 18.09 24.78
CA GLY A 498 -3.54 18.98 25.66
C GLY A 498 -4.96 18.50 25.96
N ILE A 499 -5.29 17.24 25.66
CA ILE A 499 -6.58 16.63 26.00
C ILE A 499 -6.52 16.15 27.45
N ARG A 500 -7.32 16.78 28.31
CA ARG A 500 -7.53 16.35 29.70
C ARG A 500 -8.78 15.50 29.76
N ALA A 501 -8.62 14.20 29.77
CA ALA A 501 -9.73 13.27 29.76
C ALA A 501 -9.56 12.16 30.80
N SER A 502 -10.68 11.61 31.27
CA SER A 502 -10.73 10.41 32.10
C SER A 502 -11.22 9.22 31.26
N ASP A 503 -10.82 8.01 31.63
CA ASP A 503 -11.34 6.81 30.99
C ASP A 503 -12.76 6.52 31.54
N PRO A 504 -13.79 6.43 30.68
CA PRO A 504 -15.17 6.19 31.10
C PRO A 504 -15.40 4.79 31.70
N LEU A 505 -14.46 3.85 31.47
CA LEU A 505 -14.56 2.47 31.97
C LEU A 505 -13.98 2.32 33.39
N THR A 506 -13.38 3.35 33.94
CA THR A 506 -12.82 3.34 35.31
C THR A 506 -13.83 3.72 36.41
N VAL A 507 -15.02 4.15 36.00
CA VAL A 507 -16.08 4.59 36.91
C VAL A 507 -17.41 3.93 36.55
N SER A 508 -18.43 4.03 37.43
CA SER A 508 -19.77 3.53 37.11
C SER A 508 -20.44 4.40 36.03
N PRO A 509 -21.29 3.81 35.14
CA PRO A 509 -21.92 4.52 34.04
C PRO A 509 -22.70 5.77 34.43
N ASP A 510 -23.27 5.81 35.62
CA ASP A 510 -23.99 6.94 36.20
C ASP A 510 -23.10 8.12 36.59
N GLN A 511 -21.80 7.92 36.67
CA GLN A 511 -20.83 8.99 36.96
C GLN A 511 -20.26 9.64 35.69
N VAL A 512 -20.53 9.06 34.52
CA VAL A 512 -20.06 9.59 33.24
C VAL A 512 -21.02 10.69 32.77
N HIS A 513 -20.69 11.96 33.05
CA HIS A 513 -21.44 13.14 32.64
C HIS A 513 -20.56 14.13 31.88
N GLY A 514 -21.14 14.87 30.93
CA GLY A 514 -20.45 15.83 30.08
C GLY A 514 -20.20 15.28 28.68
N LEU A 515 -18.99 15.34 28.18
CA LEU A 515 -18.64 14.81 26.86
C LEU A 515 -18.09 13.38 26.97
N LEU A 516 -18.73 12.45 26.31
CA LEU A 516 -18.20 11.12 26.03
C LEU A 516 -17.64 11.11 24.62
N VAL A 517 -16.32 10.94 24.49
CA VAL A 517 -15.60 10.94 23.20
C VAL A 517 -15.12 9.53 22.93
N VAL A 518 -15.56 8.96 21.82
CA VAL A 518 -15.28 7.56 21.47
C VAL A 518 -14.72 7.47 20.05
N SER A 519 -13.56 6.87 19.91
CA SER A 519 -13.05 6.52 18.56
C SER A 519 -13.76 5.28 18.01
N ASP A 520 -13.96 5.23 16.69
CA ASP A 520 -14.75 4.17 16.04
C ASP A 520 -14.20 2.76 16.32
N SER A 521 -12.88 2.64 16.40
CA SER A 521 -12.25 1.37 16.75
C SER A 521 -12.47 0.97 18.22
N ALA A 522 -12.62 1.95 19.13
CA ALA A 522 -12.96 1.70 20.53
C ALA A 522 -14.46 1.42 20.73
N ALA A 523 -15.32 2.01 19.91
CA ALA A 523 -16.78 1.79 19.97
C ALA A 523 -17.21 0.33 19.75
N ALA A 524 -16.28 -0.53 19.29
CA ALA A 524 -16.48 -1.98 19.21
C ALA A 524 -16.44 -2.70 20.57
N ASP A 525 -15.92 -2.04 21.61
CA ASP A 525 -15.75 -2.65 22.92
C ASP A 525 -17.11 -2.73 23.63
N ALA A 526 -17.53 -3.94 23.98
CA ALA A 526 -18.83 -4.21 24.57
C ALA A 526 -19.18 -3.34 25.82
N PRO A 527 -18.22 -3.00 26.71
CA PRO A 527 -18.50 -2.12 27.86
C PRO A 527 -18.95 -0.71 27.49
N LEU A 528 -18.60 -0.21 26.30
CA LEU A 528 -18.98 1.14 25.85
C LEU A 528 -20.38 1.21 25.24
N ALA A 529 -20.95 0.09 24.79
CA ALA A 529 -22.23 0.06 24.09
C ALA A 529 -23.36 0.74 24.92
N GLY A 530 -23.50 0.38 26.18
CA GLY A 530 -24.52 0.99 27.06
C GLY A 530 -24.31 2.48 27.33
N LEU A 531 -23.06 2.96 27.34
CA LEU A 531 -22.74 4.39 27.46
C LEU A 531 -23.12 5.12 26.16
N ILE A 532 -22.78 4.54 25.00
CA ILE A 532 -23.08 5.12 23.69
C ILE A 532 -24.60 5.18 23.46
N ASP A 533 -25.31 4.06 23.72
CA ASP A 533 -26.76 3.96 23.50
C ASP A 533 -27.58 4.94 24.35
N SER A 534 -27.06 5.34 25.53
CA SER A 534 -27.70 6.30 26.44
C SER A 534 -27.20 7.74 26.27
N SER A 535 -26.47 8.04 25.21
CA SER A 535 -25.87 9.34 24.91
C SER A 535 -26.33 9.86 23.55
N GLU A 536 -26.33 11.19 23.37
CA GLU A 536 -26.65 11.85 22.09
C GLU A 536 -25.39 12.20 21.33
N ALA A 537 -25.25 11.76 20.08
CA ALA A 537 -24.15 12.16 19.21
C ALA A 537 -24.32 13.63 18.80
N ILE A 538 -23.37 14.49 19.18
CA ILE A 538 -23.46 15.95 18.95
C ILE A 538 -22.41 16.48 17.96
N ASP A 539 -21.30 15.77 17.76
CA ASP A 539 -20.22 16.19 16.84
C ASP A 539 -19.39 14.99 16.39
N GLU A 540 -18.63 15.18 15.32
CA GLU A 540 -17.74 14.15 14.73
C GLU A 540 -16.41 14.78 14.31
N VAL A 541 -15.32 14.05 14.51
CA VAL A 541 -13.97 14.49 14.14
C VAL A 541 -13.34 13.47 13.18
N GLY A 542 -13.00 13.93 11.97
CA GLY A 542 -12.25 13.15 10.99
C GLY A 542 -12.97 11.91 10.44
N HIS A 543 -14.25 11.76 10.68
CA HIS A 543 -15.04 10.56 10.41
C HIS A 543 -14.49 9.30 11.11
N SER A 544 -13.80 9.49 12.25
CA SER A 544 -13.17 8.42 13.02
C SER A 544 -13.40 8.53 14.53
N ILE A 545 -13.87 9.67 15.01
CA ILE A 545 -14.13 9.92 16.43
C ILE A 545 -15.48 10.62 16.57
N THR A 546 -16.38 10.06 17.37
CA THR A 546 -17.68 10.67 17.67
C THR A 546 -17.68 11.27 19.08
N ILE A 547 -18.24 12.47 19.19
CA ILE A 547 -18.43 13.18 20.46
C ILE A 547 -19.92 13.08 20.82
N TYR A 548 -20.17 12.52 21.99
CA TYR A 548 -21.51 12.36 22.54
C TYR A 548 -21.70 13.29 23.75
N ARG A 549 -22.94 13.70 23.96
CA ARG A 549 -23.37 14.37 25.19
C ARG A 549 -24.11 13.37 26.08
N ARG A 550 -23.73 13.37 27.37
CA ARG A 550 -24.31 12.51 28.39
C ARG A 550 -24.68 13.30 29.65
#